data_e3013aef09310e0168260486cea9ccaa
#
_entry.id   e3013aef09310e0168260486cea9ccaa
#
_cell.length_a   1.000
_cell.length_b   1.000
_cell.length_c   1.000
_cell.angle_alpha   90.00
_cell.angle_beta   90.00
_cell.angle_gamma   90.00
#
_symmetry.space_group_name_H-M   'P 1'
#
loop_
_entity.id
_entity.type
_entity.pdbx_description
1 polymer ?
#
loop_
_entity_poly.entity_id
_entity_poly.type
_entity_poly.pdbx_seq_one_letter_code
_entity_poly.pdbx_strand_id
1 'polypeptide(L)'
;MQEVCVGKNHADFFKYDDTILDSVNQVISENIDNTVIYIRNVMKNNLISKLAPVKVFEGSKEVKLAEDLNIVSDNVFDKFKGNAFSNEELAKFLKASEIDEIEVIGVDGGGCVSLTAMGAIQNGYKVIVNTKAIGTMFEKRRDSLFKKLEKMGAEFIR
;
A
#
# COMPACT_ATOMS: atom_id res chain seq x y z
N MET A 1 -4.91 -1.85 -1.14
CA MET A 1 -6.04 -2.75 -0.76
C MET A 1 -6.84 -3.11 -2.01
N GLN A 2 -6.40 -4.15 -2.75
CA GLN A 2 -7.06 -4.60 -3.98
C GLN A 2 -7.89 -5.85 -3.72
N GLU A 3 -8.95 -6.05 -4.50
CA GLU A 3 -9.90 -7.17 -4.38
C GLU A 3 -9.18 -8.53 -4.34
N VAL A 4 -8.20 -8.71 -5.21
CA VAL A 4 -7.40 -9.95 -5.29
C VAL A 4 -6.59 -10.26 -4.03
N CYS A 5 -6.28 -9.25 -3.22
CA CYS A 5 -5.44 -9.41 -2.01
C CYS A 5 -6.27 -9.59 -0.74
N VAL A 6 -7.36 -8.84 -0.60
CA VAL A 6 -8.12 -8.70 0.65
C VAL A 6 -9.64 -8.67 0.45
N GLY A 7 -10.12 -8.74 -0.78
CA GLY A 7 -11.55 -8.76 -1.07
C GLY A 7 -12.21 -10.10 -0.78
N LYS A 8 -13.52 -10.17 -0.91
CA LYS A 8 -14.34 -11.39 -0.68
C LYS A 8 -13.89 -12.58 -1.52
N ASN A 9 -13.35 -12.31 -2.71
CA ASN A 9 -12.87 -13.34 -3.63
C ASN A 9 -11.36 -13.24 -3.83
N HIS A 10 -10.61 -12.94 -2.75
CA HIS A 10 -9.16 -12.87 -2.82
C HIS A 10 -8.53 -14.19 -3.27
N ALA A 11 -7.37 -14.11 -3.88
CA ALA A 11 -6.65 -15.31 -4.30
C ALA A 11 -6.10 -16.08 -3.09
N ASP A 12 -6.20 -17.43 -3.12
CA ASP A 12 -5.73 -18.32 -2.05
C ASP A 12 -4.25 -18.11 -1.65
N PHE A 13 -3.50 -17.46 -2.51
CA PHE A 13 -2.11 -17.08 -2.25
C PHE A 13 -2.00 -16.04 -1.12
N PHE A 14 -2.96 -15.10 -1.01
CA PHE A 14 -2.95 -14.04 -0.02
C PHE A 14 -3.66 -14.50 1.25
N LYS A 15 -2.93 -14.58 2.35
CA LYS A 15 -3.42 -15.00 3.67
C LYS A 15 -3.14 -13.89 4.68
N TYR A 16 -3.91 -12.82 4.59
CA TYR A 16 -3.92 -11.76 5.60
C TYR A 16 -4.97 -12.07 6.65
N ASP A 17 -4.89 -11.39 7.77
CA ASP A 17 -5.93 -11.41 8.80
C ASP A 17 -7.25 -10.88 8.22
N ASP A 18 -8.36 -11.56 8.50
CA ASP A 18 -9.68 -11.21 7.97
C ASP A 18 -10.16 -9.81 8.43
N THR A 19 -9.60 -9.30 9.52
CA THR A 19 -9.92 -7.97 10.08
C THR A 19 -9.07 -6.83 9.46
N ILE A 20 -8.14 -7.13 8.57
CA ILE A 20 -7.23 -6.12 8.03
C ILE A 20 -7.97 -5.02 7.26
N LEU A 21 -9.03 -5.38 6.54
CA LEU A 21 -9.82 -4.42 5.78
C LEU A 21 -10.57 -3.46 6.71
N ASP A 22 -11.14 -3.99 7.81
CA ASP A 22 -11.81 -3.19 8.83
C ASP A 22 -10.84 -2.22 9.51
N SER A 23 -9.63 -2.69 9.86
CA SER A 23 -8.59 -1.86 10.45
C SER A 23 -8.15 -0.72 9.53
N VAL A 24 -8.00 -1.01 8.23
CA VAL A 24 -7.69 0.01 7.20
C VAL A 24 -8.84 1.00 7.05
N ASN A 25 -10.07 0.54 6.99
CA ASN A 25 -11.26 1.39 6.89
C ASN A 25 -11.43 2.30 8.11
N GLN A 26 -11.09 1.82 9.30
CA GLN A 26 -11.08 2.64 10.51
C GLN A 26 -10.09 3.80 10.37
N VAL A 27 -8.84 3.54 9.97
CA VAL A 27 -7.83 4.60 9.78
C VAL A 27 -8.25 5.59 8.70
N ILE A 28 -8.84 5.12 7.58
CA ILE A 28 -9.37 6.00 6.54
C ILE A 28 -10.45 6.92 7.11
N SER A 29 -11.38 6.37 7.91
CA SER A 29 -12.48 7.15 8.51
C SER A 29 -11.99 8.19 9.51
N GLU A 30 -10.95 7.86 10.28
CA GLU A 30 -10.30 8.77 11.23
C GLU A 30 -9.52 9.89 10.52
N ASN A 31 -9.20 9.73 9.23
CA ASN A 31 -8.43 10.66 8.42
C ASN A 31 -9.21 11.24 7.23
N ILE A 32 -10.53 11.27 7.30
CA ILE A 32 -11.38 11.68 6.17
C ILE A 32 -11.16 13.14 5.74
N ASP A 33 -10.72 14.01 6.67
CA ASP A 33 -10.41 15.42 6.42
C ASP A 33 -8.98 15.63 5.87
N ASN A 34 -8.18 14.56 5.80
CA ASN A 34 -6.83 14.55 5.27
C ASN A 34 -6.82 14.08 3.80
N THR A 35 -5.66 14.21 3.15
CA THR A 35 -5.47 13.70 1.79
C THR A 35 -5.31 12.18 1.82
N VAL A 36 -6.36 11.46 1.47
CA VAL A 36 -6.33 9.99 1.34
C VAL A 36 -5.95 9.60 -0.08
N ILE A 37 -4.99 8.67 -0.21
CA ILE A 37 -4.47 8.19 -1.49
C ILE A 37 -4.51 6.66 -1.55
N TYR A 38 -5.03 6.14 -2.64
CA TYR A 38 -5.10 4.69 -2.88
C TYR A 38 -4.04 4.28 -3.90
N ILE A 39 -3.22 3.29 -3.52
CA ILE A 39 -2.19 2.74 -4.40
C ILE A 39 -2.60 1.35 -4.87
N ARG A 40 -2.65 1.16 -6.20
CA ARG A 40 -2.87 -0.14 -6.82
C ARG A 40 -1.58 -0.68 -7.40
N ASN A 41 -1.32 -1.97 -7.21
CA ASN A 41 -0.25 -2.67 -7.90
C ASN A 41 -0.77 -3.16 -9.24
N VAL A 42 -0.10 -2.79 -10.33
CA VAL A 42 -0.45 -3.18 -11.69
C VAL A 42 0.75 -3.83 -12.35
N MET A 43 0.55 -4.95 -13.00
CA MET A 43 1.59 -5.65 -13.74
C MET A 43 1.50 -5.30 -15.22
N LYS A 44 2.64 -4.99 -15.84
CA LYS A 44 2.70 -4.88 -17.30
C LYS A 44 2.48 -6.27 -17.90
N ASN A 45 1.63 -6.37 -18.90
CA ASN A 45 1.37 -7.63 -19.60
C ASN A 45 2.57 -7.99 -20.49
N ASN A 46 3.48 -8.79 -19.94
CA ASN A 46 4.66 -9.31 -20.64
C ASN A 46 4.85 -10.80 -20.35
N LEU A 47 5.82 -11.43 -21.01
CA LEU A 47 6.03 -12.89 -20.91
C LEU A 47 6.35 -13.33 -19.46
N ILE A 48 7.10 -12.52 -18.70
CA ILE A 48 7.52 -12.83 -17.33
C ILE A 48 6.33 -12.70 -16.37
N SER A 49 5.50 -11.66 -16.52
CA SER A 49 4.34 -11.44 -15.66
C SER A 49 3.24 -12.49 -15.83
N LYS A 50 3.20 -13.17 -17.00
CA LYS A 50 2.28 -14.30 -17.23
C LYS A 50 2.60 -15.53 -16.37
N LEU A 51 3.82 -15.63 -15.84
CA LEU A 51 4.25 -16.71 -14.93
C LEU A 51 3.97 -16.37 -13.45
N ALA A 52 3.51 -15.15 -13.13
CA ALA A 52 3.20 -14.77 -11.77
C ALA A 52 2.00 -15.59 -11.23
N PRO A 53 2.02 -15.96 -9.94
CA PRO A 53 0.93 -16.72 -9.32
C PRO A 53 -0.39 -15.94 -9.27
N VAL A 54 -0.30 -14.60 -9.24
CA VAL A 54 -1.46 -13.69 -9.29
C VAL A 54 -1.23 -12.68 -10.40
N LYS A 55 -2.24 -12.49 -11.25
CA LYS A 55 -2.16 -11.66 -12.45
C LYS A 55 -3.00 -10.40 -12.25
N VAL A 56 -2.35 -9.29 -11.98
CA VAL A 56 -2.98 -7.95 -11.80
C VAL A 56 -2.66 -7.08 -12.99
N PHE A 57 -3.22 -7.42 -14.16
CA PHE A 57 -2.99 -6.67 -15.38
C PHE A 57 -3.93 -5.45 -15.46
N GLU A 58 -3.43 -4.39 -16.09
CA GLU A 58 -4.23 -3.19 -16.36
C GLU A 58 -5.57 -3.56 -17.02
N GLY A 59 -6.68 -2.99 -16.52
CA GLY A 59 -8.04 -3.27 -16.98
C GLY A 59 -8.66 -4.58 -16.47
N SER A 60 -7.90 -5.42 -15.76
CA SER A 60 -8.45 -6.65 -15.17
C SER A 60 -9.23 -6.38 -13.88
N LYS A 61 -10.09 -7.33 -13.48
CA LYS A 61 -10.87 -7.23 -12.23
C LYS A 61 -9.97 -7.23 -10.99
N GLU A 62 -8.85 -7.93 -11.07
CA GLU A 62 -7.87 -8.11 -10.01
C GLU A 62 -7.15 -6.80 -9.62
N VAL A 63 -7.16 -5.80 -10.51
CA VAL A 63 -6.59 -4.47 -10.24
C VAL A 63 -7.50 -3.61 -9.38
N LYS A 64 -8.81 -3.88 -9.35
CA LYS A 64 -9.77 -3.08 -8.60
C LYS A 64 -9.45 -3.02 -7.12
N LEU A 65 -9.74 -1.90 -6.50
CA LEU A 65 -9.78 -1.79 -5.04
C LEU A 65 -10.87 -2.73 -4.49
N ALA A 66 -10.69 -3.22 -3.26
CA ALA A 66 -11.66 -4.10 -2.62
C ALA A 66 -13.03 -3.40 -2.50
N GLU A 67 -14.12 -4.14 -2.75
CA GLU A 67 -15.48 -3.57 -2.76
C GLU A 67 -15.84 -2.97 -1.39
N ASP A 68 -15.40 -3.59 -0.31
CA ASP A 68 -15.69 -3.15 1.05
C ASP A 68 -14.65 -2.13 1.59
N LEU A 69 -13.72 -1.63 0.75
CA LEU A 69 -12.80 -0.57 1.12
C LEU A 69 -13.51 0.79 1.10
N ASN A 70 -13.37 1.58 2.16
CA ASN A 70 -13.87 2.95 2.20
C ASN A 70 -13.13 3.82 1.18
N ILE A 71 -13.84 4.28 0.15
CA ILE A 71 -13.31 5.19 -0.88
C ILE A 71 -13.83 6.59 -0.58
N VAL A 72 -12.96 7.45 -0.07
CA VAL A 72 -13.27 8.83 0.34
C VAL A 72 -12.64 9.89 -0.58
N SER A 73 -11.85 9.47 -1.56
CA SER A 73 -11.24 10.34 -2.56
C SER A 73 -11.03 9.64 -3.90
N ASP A 74 -10.86 10.41 -4.97
CA ASP A 74 -10.52 9.93 -6.31
C ASP A 74 -8.99 9.83 -6.54
N ASN A 75 -8.17 10.02 -5.49
CA ASN A 75 -6.71 9.98 -5.58
C ASN A 75 -6.21 8.54 -5.68
N VAL A 76 -6.28 7.95 -6.86
CA VAL A 76 -5.86 6.56 -7.12
C VAL A 76 -4.66 6.56 -8.05
N PHE A 77 -3.54 5.93 -7.61
CA PHE A 77 -2.32 5.83 -8.41
C PHE A 77 -1.90 4.38 -8.58
N ASP A 78 -1.51 4.04 -9.81
CA ASP A 78 -1.00 2.73 -10.16
C ASP A 78 0.53 2.68 -9.98
N LYS A 79 1.04 1.56 -9.48
CA LYS A 79 2.47 1.29 -9.42
C LYS A 79 2.80 -0.03 -10.09
N PHE A 80 3.96 -0.09 -10.73
CA PHE A 80 4.47 -1.27 -11.44
C PHE A 80 5.62 -1.96 -10.68
N LYS A 81 6.01 -1.43 -9.53
CA LYS A 81 7.06 -1.95 -8.64
C LYS A 81 6.56 -1.94 -7.20
N GLY A 82 7.29 -2.57 -6.28
CA GLY A 82 6.91 -2.59 -4.86
C GLY A 82 6.78 -1.20 -4.21
N ASN A 83 7.65 -0.25 -4.59
CA ASN A 83 7.63 1.13 -4.11
C ASN A 83 6.65 1.98 -4.94
N ALA A 84 5.71 2.67 -4.29
CA ALA A 84 4.74 3.55 -4.95
C ALA A 84 5.39 4.79 -5.59
N PHE A 85 6.52 5.27 -5.06
CA PHE A 85 7.29 6.36 -5.66
C PHE A 85 7.97 5.99 -6.99
N SER A 86 7.79 4.76 -7.47
CA SER A 86 8.09 4.41 -8.86
C SER A 86 7.10 5.00 -9.87
N ASN A 87 5.98 5.57 -9.40
CA ASN A 87 5.05 6.36 -10.19
C ASN A 87 5.36 7.85 -10.00
N GLU A 88 5.82 8.51 -11.06
CA GLU A 88 6.19 9.93 -11.03
C GLU A 88 4.98 10.86 -10.79
N GLU A 89 3.78 10.46 -11.22
CA GLU A 89 2.57 11.27 -11.03
C GLU A 89 2.19 11.35 -9.54
N LEU A 90 2.40 10.25 -8.78
CA LEU A 90 2.25 10.29 -7.32
C LEU A 90 3.20 11.31 -6.69
N ALA A 91 4.47 11.30 -7.07
CA ALA A 91 5.45 12.24 -6.52
C ALA A 91 5.11 13.70 -6.86
N LYS A 92 4.66 13.97 -8.09
CA LYS A 92 4.17 15.29 -8.51
C LYS A 92 2.94 15.73 -7.71
N PHE A 93 1.97 14.82 -7.55
CA PHE A 93 0.74 15.08 -6.78
C PHE A 93 1.06 15.46 -5.33
N LEU A 94 1.87 14.64 -4.64
CA LEU A 94 2.24 14.90 -3.24
C LEU A 94 2.93 16.26 -3.07
N LYS A 95 3.83 16.61 -4.00
CA LYS A 95 4.51 17.91 -3.98
C LYS A 95 3.55 19.08 -4.24
N ALA A 96 2.64 18.93 -5.20
CA ALA A 96 1.66 19.97 -5.54
C ALA A 96 0.62 20.18 -4.43
N SER A 97 0.36 19.15 -3.62
CA SER A 97 -0.53 19.17 -2.47
C SER A 97 0.16 19.62 -1.18
N GLU A 98 1.43 20.02 -1.25
CA GLU A 98 2.24 20.50 -0.11
C GLU A 98 2.28 19.49 1.07
N ILE A 99 2.22 18.19 0.77
CA ILE A 99 2.31 17.12 1.77
C ILE A 99 3.73 17.06 2.32
N ASP A 100 3.88 17.00 3.64
CA ASP A 100 5.15 16.87 4.35
C ASP A 100 5.26 15.59 5.18
N GLU A 101 4.12 14.97 5.49
CA GLU A 101 4.03 13.74 6.28
C GLU A 101 3.11 12.71 5.60
N ILE A 102 3.49 11.45 5.65
CA ILE A 102 2.77 10.33 5.04
C ILE A 102 2.59 9.22 6.06
N GLU A 103 1.34 8.88 6.37
CA GLU A 103 1.00 7.66 7.08
C GLU A 103 0.81 6.52 6.07
N VAL A 104 1.45 5.38 6.32
CA VAL A 104 1.36 4.20 5.45
C VAL A 104 0.62 3.06 6.13
N ILE A 105 -0.39 2.52 5.44
CA ILE A 105 -1.23 1.40 5.86
C ILE A 105 -1.45 0.42 4.71
N GLY A 106 -2.02 -0.73 4.99
CA GLY A 106 -2.44 -1.71 3.97
C GLY A 106 -1.56 -2.97 3.92
N VAL A 107 -1.38 -3.56 2.75
CA VAL A 107 -0.65 -4.81 2.55
C VAL A 107 0.40 -4.70 1.44
N ASP A 108 1.52 -5.36 1.53
CA ASP A 108 2.10 -6.22 2.55
C ASP A 108 3.20 -5.48 3.33
N GLY A 109 3.20 -5.62 4.66
CA GLY A 109 4.22 -5.01 5.53
C GLY A 109 5.64 -5.52 5.28
N GLY A 110 5.79 -6.77 4.85
CA GLY A 110 7.07 -7.35 4.41
C GLY A 110 7.41 -7.02 2.94
N GLY A 111 6.67 -6.14 2.30
CA GLY A 111 6.78 -5.83 0.87
C GLY A 111 6.43 -4.38 0.53
N CYS A 112 5.31 -4.22 -0.15
CA CYS A 112 4.90 -2.94 -0.75
C CYS A 112 4.80 -1.77 0.24
N VAL A 113 4.27 -2.00 1.43
CA VAL A 113 4.12 -0.98 2.48
C VAL A 113 5.48 -0.46 2.91
N SER A 114 6.38 -1.35 3.36
CA SER A 114 7.73 -0.96 3.78
C SER A 114 8.56 -0.33 2.67
N LEU A 115 8.46 -0.84 1.44
CA LEU A 115 9.19 -0.28 0.30
C LEU A 115 8.68 1.13 -0.06
N THR A 116 7.37 1.37 0.06
CA THR A 116 6.78 2.70 -0.16
C THR A 116 7.17 3.65 0.96
N ALA A 117 7.14 3.22 2.23
CA ALA A 117 7.60 3.99 3.37
C ALA A 117 9.06 4.43 3.21
N MET A 118 9.95 3.51 2.79
CA MET A 118 11.35 3.86 2.49
C MET A 118 11.44 4.87 1.33
N GLY A 119 10.64 4.69 0.29
CA GLY A 119 10.58 5.63 -0.82
C GLY A 119 10.12 7.02 -0.38
N ALA A 120 9.15 7.12 0.51
CA ALA A 120 8.68 8.37 1.08
C ALA A 120 9.81 9.09 1.85
N ILE A 121 10.51 8.39 2.75
CA ILE A 121 11.65 8.96 3.50
C ILE A 121 12.75 9.44 2.54
N GLN A 122 13.08 8.66 1.52
CA GLN A 122 14.10 9.03 0.51
C GLN A 122 13.72 10.26 -0.31
N ASN A 123 12.42 10.56 -0.42
CA ASN A 123 11.90 11.77 -1.06
C ASN A 123 11.67 12.94 -0.08
N GLY A 124 12.10 12.79 1.18
CA GLY A 124 12.11 13.87 2.17
C GLY A 124 10.85 13.98 3.02
N TYR A 125 9.91 13.06 2.91
CA TYR A 125 8.69 13.03 3.72
C TYR A 125 8.96 12.48 5.12
N LYS A 126 8.29 13.02 6.13
CA LYS A 126 8.10 12.33 7.40
C LYS A 126 7.19 11.13 7.18
N VAL A 127 7.45 10.01 7.86
CA VAL A 127 6.70 8.79 7.63
C VAL A 127 6.22 8.19 8.94
N ILE A 128 4.93 7.90 9.00
CA ILE A 128 4.27 7.15 10.06
C ILE A 128 3.91 5.76 9.51
N VAL A 129 4.34 4.72 10.20
CA VAL A 129 4.00 3.33 9.91
C VAL A 129 2.95 2.89 10.93
N ASN A 130 1.68 2.83 10.51
CA ASN A 130 0.60 2.44 11.42
C ASN A 130 0.40 0.92 11.36
N THR A 131 1.03 0.22 12.31
CA THR A 131 1.04 -1.25 12.33
C THR A 131 -0.32 -1.86 12.63
N LYS A 132 -1.26 -1.11 13.20
CA LYS A 132 -2.63 -1.58 13.46
C LYS A 132 -3.42 -1.86 12.19
N ALA A 133 -3.05 -1.18 11.10
CA ALA A 133 -3.68 -1.30 9.79
C ALA A 133 -2.71 -1.83 8.71
N ILE A 134 -1.72 -2.66 9.09
CA ILE A 134 -0.77 -3.29 8.17
C ILE A 134 -0.86 -4.81 8.27
N GLY A 135 -1.36 -5.42 7.20
CA GLY A 135 -1.34 -6.88 7.03
C GLY A 135 0.02 -7.38 6.51
N THR A 136 0.40 -8.57 6.95
CA THR A 136 1.71 -9.16 6.61
C THR A 136 1.61 -10.67 6.42
N MET A 137 2.14 -11.19 5.31
CA MET A 137 2.30 -12.63 5.06
C MET A 137 3.65 -13.16 5.54
N PHE A 138 4.69 -12.34 5.51
CA PHE A 138 6.07 -12.72 5.79
C PHE A 138 6.65 -11.94 6.98
N GLU A 139 6.31 -12.36 8.20
CA GLU A 139 6.64 -11.62 9.44
C GLU A 139 8.15 -11.35 9.60
N LYS A 140 9.00 -12.35 9.40
CA LYS A 140 10.47 -12.15 9.52
C LYS A 140 11.00 -11.08 8.57
N ARG A 141 10.42 -11.00 7.36
CA ARG A 141 10.80 -9.97 6.39
C ARG A 141 10.28 -8.60 6.81
N ARG A 142 9.01 -8.53 7.28
CA ARG A 142 8.43 -7.30 7.85
C ARG A 142 9.31 -6.78 8.99
N ASP A 143 9.67 -7.63 9.96
CA ASP A 143 10.46 -7.22 11.14
C ASP A 143 11.82 -6.65 10.73
N SER A 144 12.48 -7.27 9.75
CA SER A 144 13.74 -6.74 9.19
C SER A 144 13.57 -5.39 8.54
N LEU A 145 12.48 -5.21 7.76
CA LEU A 145 12.19 -3.95 7.07
C LEU A 145 11.75 -2.85 8.03
N PHE A 146 10.96 -3.19 9.05
CA PHE A 146 10.54 -2.24 10.09
C PHE A 146 11.72 -1.73 10.91
N LYS A 147 12.66 -2.61 11.32
CA LYS A 147 13.93 -2.19 11.96
C LYS A 147 14.73 -1.24 11.07
N LYS A 148 14.70 -1.45 9.76
CA LYS A 148 15.36 -0.53 8.81
C LYS A 148 14.64 0.81 8.74
N LEU A 149 13.31 0.82 8.70
CA LEU A 149 12.50 2.04 8.71
C LEU A 149 12.69 2.86 9.99
N GLU A 150 12.74 2.21 11.17
CA GLU A 150 13.06 2.87 12.43
C GLU A 150 14.44 3.58 12.37
N LYS A 151 15.46 2.90 11.83
CA LYS A 151 16.79 3.51 11.62
C LYS A 151 16.80 4.66 10.62
N MET A 152 15.86 4.69 9.69
CA MET A 152 15.68 5.77 8.71
C MET A 152 14.84 6.93 9.27
N GLY A 153 14.32 6.82 10.50
CA GLY A 153 13.56 7.87 11.17
C GLY A 153 12.03 7.77 11.00
N ALA A 154 11.49 6.63 10.57
CA ALA A 154 10.05 6.43 10.56
C ALA A 154 9.49 6.33 11.99
N GLU A 155 8.34 6.95 12.23
CA GLU A 155 7.56 6.80 13.44
C GLU A 155 6.60 5.61 13.32
N PHE A 156 6.26 4.98 14.45
CA PHE A 156 5.41 3.78 14.49
C PHE A 156 4.22 3.95 15.42
N ILE A 157 3.01 3.76 14.89
CA ILE A 157 1.80 3.52 15.68
C ILE A 157 1.67 2.01 15.88
N ARG A 158 1.61 1.58 17.16
CA ARG A 158 1.51 0.16 17.55
C ARG A 158 0.25 -0.11 18.36
#